data_79f258b4fdacd2bfab7a4836d0ef9d4c
#
_entry.id   79f258b4fdacd2bfab7a4836d0ef9d4c
#
_cell.length_a   1.000
_cell.length_b   1.000
_cell.length_c   1.000
_cell.angle_alpha   90.00
_cell.angle_beta   90.00
_cell.angle_gamma   90.00
#
_symmetry.space_group_name_H-M   'P 1'
#
loop_
_entity.id
_entity.type
_entity.pdbx_description
1 polymer ?
#
loop_
_entity_poly.entity_id
_entity_poly.type
_entity_poly.pdbx_seq_one_letter_code
_entity_poly.pdbx_strand_id
1 'polypeptide(L)'
;MSTQRVFALADYLQPSDQEPVRSVVSRTQDTAIVAWHVKPGQHLPAHSHPSGQDTWVIMSGTGIYQLDKEGNTKIIKAGDVVIAPTGAVHGVYNHGTEPLVFAGVVAPAESGFELLG
;
A
#
# COMPACT_ATOMS: atom_id res chain seq x y z
N MET A 1 -14.66 -11.37 -21.76
CA MET A 1 -14.41 -11.31 -20.33
C MET A 1 -13.07 -11.94 -20.00
N SER A 2 -12.27 -11.25 -19.23
CA SER A 2 -10.97 -11.80 -18.86
C SER A 2 -11.12 -12.86 -17.78
N THR A 3 -10.41 -13.97 -17.94
CA THR A 3 -10.32 -15.01 -16.93
C THR A 3 -8.92 -15.08 -16.34
N GLN A 4 -8.14 -14.01 -16.53
CA GLN A 4 -6.78 -13.97 -15.98
C GLN A 4 -6.83 -14.06 -14.46
N ARG A 5 -6.01 -14.92 -13.90
CA ARG A 5 -5.96 -15.20 -12.46
C ARG A 5 -4.54 -15.14 -11.89
N VAL A 6 -3.55 -14.96 -12.75
CA VAL A 6 -2.14 -14.90 -12.34
C VAL A 6 -1.53 -13.63 -12.93
N PHE A 7 -0.92 -12.83 -12.05
CA PHE A 7 -0.34 -11.55 -12.41
C PHE A 7 1.06 -11.47 -11.83
N ALA A 8 2.01 -10.96 -12.62
CA ALA A 8 3.34 -10.67 -12.10
C ALA A 8 3.32 -9.26 -11.52
N LEU A 9 3.49 -9.12 -10.22
CA LEU A 9 3.44 -7.83 -9.55
C LEU A 9 4.40 -6.83 -10.19
N ALA A 10 5.60 -7.29 -10.55
CA ALA A 10 6.63 -6.43 -11.15
C ALA A 10 6.15 -5.73 -12.43
N ASP A 11 5.24 -6.35 -13.18
CA ASP A 11 4.72 -5.77 -14.42
C ASP A 11 3.82 -4.55 -14.16
N TYR A 12 3.35 -4.38 -12.93
CA TYR A 12 2.42 -3.32 -12.55
C TYR A 12 3.09 -2.18 -11.79
N LEU A 13 4.36 -2.30 -11.46
CA LEU A 13 5.06 -1.25 -10.75
C LEU A 13 5.24 -0.05 -11.67
N GLN A 14 4.95 1.13 -11.15
CA GLN A 14 5.10 2.39 -11.88
C GLN A 14 5.97 3.35 -11.07
N PRO A 15 7.31 3.21 -11.14
CA PRO A 15 8.19 4.14 -10.44
C PRO A 15 7.93 5.58 -10.90
N SER A 16 7.92 6.50 -9.95
CA SER A 16 7.66 7.90 -10.23
C SER A 16 8.67 8.77 -9.48
N ASP A 17 9.11 9.86 -10.10
CA ASP A 17 9.98 10.84 -9.44
C ASP A 17 9.17 11.86 -8.64
N GLN A 18 7.86 11.78 -8.71
CA GLN A 18 6.93 12.64 -7.99
C GLN A 18 6.39 11.89 -6.77
N GLU A 19 5.13 11.55 -6.80
CA GLU A 19 4.48 10.75 -5.77
C GLU A 19 4.41 9.29 -6.19
N PRO A 20 4.36 8.36 -5.24
CA PRO A 20 4.08 6.97 -5.58
C PRO A 20 2.78 6.84 -6.35
N VAL A 21 2.78 6.01 -7.38
CA VAL A 21 1.61 5.79 -8.23
C VAL A 21 0.82 4.60 -7.73
N ARG A 22 -0.48 4.78 -7.57
CA ARG A 22 -1.39 3.69 -7.25
C ARG A 22 -1.64 2.89 -8.52
N SER A 23 -1.01 1.73 -8.64
CA SER A 23 -1.11 0.90 -9.85
C SER A 23 -2.01 -0.29 -9.59
N VAL A 24 -3.18 -0.32 -10.23
CA VAL A 24 -4.17 -1.38 -10.01
C VAL A 24 -3.77 -2.63 -10.77
N VAL A 25 -3.60 -3.73 -10.04
CA VAL A 25 -3.34 -5.04 -10.62
C VAL A 25 -4.67 -5.70 -11.00
N SER A 26 -5.63 -5.68 -10.09
CA SER A 26 -6.93 -6.29 -10.29
C SER A 26 -7.95 -5.62 -9.39
N ARG A 27 -9.16 -5.49 -9.89
CA ARG A 27 -10.27 -4.98 -9.09
C ARG A 27 -11.54 -5.74 -9.42
N THR A 28 -12.18 -6.26 -8.38
CA THR A 28 -13.51 -6.86 -8.44
C THR A 28 -14.36 -6.18 -7.36
N GLN A 29 -15.59 -6.61 -7.18
CA GLN A 29 -16.37 -6.10 -6.07
C GLN A 29 -15.83 -6.55 -4.70
N ASP A 30 -15.10 -7.65 -4.68
CA ASP A 30 -14.59 -8.22 -3.43
C ASP A 30 -13.29 -7.55 -2.98
N THR A 31 -12.38 -7.28 -3.90
CA THR A 31 -11.07 -6.72 -3.56
C THR A 31 -10.55 -5.79 -4.65
N ALA A 32 -9.69 -4.86 -4.23
CA ALA A 32 -8.79 -4.15 -5.13
C ALA A 32 -7.36 -4.50 -4.73
N ILE A 33 -6.58 -4.96 -5.69
CA ILE A 33 -5.17 -5.29 -5.48
C ILE A 33 -4.33 -4.29 -6.24
N VAL A 34 -3.41 -3.64 -5.53
CA VAL A 34 -2.58 -2.58 -6.08
C VAL A 34 -1.11 -2.89 -5.86
N ALA A 35 -0.28 -2.45 -6.81
CA ALA A 35 1.16 -2.52 -6.71
C ALA A 35 1.70 -1.14 -6.37
N TRP A 36 2.60 -1.09 -5.40
CA TRP A 36 3.23 0.15 -4.96
C TRP A 36 4.74 0.09 -5.11
N HIS A 37 5.31 1.15 -5.64
CA HIS A 37 6.74 1.38 -5.71
C HIS A 37 7.02 2.74 -5.08
N VAL A 38 7.72 2.74 -3.95
CA VAL A 38 8.01 3.95 -3.19
C VAL A 38 9.52 4.15 -3.20
N LYS A 39 9.99 5.19 -3.89
CA LYS A 39 11.42 5.49 -3.94
C LYS A 39 11.93 6.02 -2.60
N PRO A 40 13.23 5.93 -2.34
CA PRO A 40 13.80 6.56 -1.15
C PRO A 40 13.38 8.04 -1.04
N GLY A 41 12.94 8.44 0.15
CA GLY A 41 12.48 9.79 0.42
C GLY A 41 11.01 10.05 0.10
N GLN A 42 10.35 9.15 -0.60
CA GLN A 42 8.92 9.28 -0.89
C GLN A 42 8.10 8.68 0.23
N HIS A 43 6.81 9.05 0.26
CA HIS A 43 5.89 8.52 1.25
C HIS A 43 4.49 8.37 0.66
N LEU A 44 3.73 7.44 1.22
CA LEU A 44 2.28 7.40 1.07
C LEU A 44 1.70 8.17 2.26
N PRO A 45 0.96 9.26 2.00
CA PRO A 45 0.38 10.05 3.10
C PRO A 45 -0.56 9.21 3.96
N ALA A 46 -0.63 9.57 5.23
CA ALA A 46 -1.54 8.91 6.16
C ALA A 46 -2.98 9.04 5.68
N HIS A 47 -3.68 7.92 5.65
CA HIS A 47 -5.05 7.83 5.16
C HIS A 47 -5.76 6.67 5.86
N SER A 48 -7.05 6.59 5.65
CA SER A 48 -7.86 5.47 6.14
C SER A 48 -8.85 5.02 5.08
N HIS A 49 -9.33 3.79 5.23
CA HIS A 49 -10.42 3.24 4.44
C HIS A 49 -11.60 3.02 5.39
N PRO A 50 -12.59 3.95 5.42
CA PRO A 50 -13.67 3.88 6.42
C PRO A 50 -14.51 2.61 6.37
N SER A 51 -14.57 1.96 5.21
CA SER A 51 -15.42 0.80 4.99
C SER A 51 -14.65 -0.45 4.59
N GLY A 52 -13.33 -0.49 4.81
CA GLY A 52 -12.55 -1.64 4.41
C GLY A 52 -11.21 -1.75 5.10
N GLN A 53 -10.60 -2.91 4.93
CA GLN A 53 -9.29 -3.25 5.47
C GLN A 53 -8.26 -3.16 4.34
N ASP A 54 -7.07 -2.68 4.66
CA ASP A 54 -5.93 -2.63 3.72
C ASP A 54 -4.82 -3.53 4.27
N THR A 55 -4.45 -4.52 3.49
CA THR A 55 -3.38 -5.46 3.84
C THR A 55 -2.22 -5.29 2.87
N TRP A 56 -1.03 -5.05 3.39
CA TRP A 56 0.17 -4.93 2.57
C TRP A 56 1.07 -6.15 2.75
N VAL A 57 1.56 -6.67 1.65
CA VAL A 57 2.58 -7.71 1.63
C VAL A 57 3.86 -7.07 1.10
N ILE A 58 4.87 -6.96 1.97
CA ILE A 58 6.10 -6.24 1.64
C ILE A 58 7.02 -7.17 0.88
N MET A 59 7.35 -6.79 -0.36
CA MET A 59 8.13 -7.62 -1.27
C MET A 59 9.61 -7.29 -1.23
N SER A 60 9.96 -6.01 -1.11
CA SER A 60 11.36 -5.57 -1.03
C SER A 60 11.47 -4.22 -0.35
N GLY A 61 12.66 -3.93 0.17
CA GLY A 61 12.94 -2.66 0.83
C GLY A 61 12.50 -2.62 2.28
N THR A 62 12.59 -1.43 2.85
CA THR A 62 12.18 -1.13 4.24
C THR A 62 11.41 0.18 4.25
N GLY A 63 10.63 0.39 5.29
CA GLY A 63 9.90 1.64 5.46
C GLY A 63 9.51 1.88 6.91
N ILE A 64 9.12 3.12 7.19
CA ILE A 64 8.55 3.50 8.48
C ILE A 64 7.05 3.58 8.29
N TYR A 65 6.33 2.63 8.90
CA TYR A 65 4.89 2.49 8.79
C TYR A 65 4.20 3.28 9.90
N GLN A 66 3.25 4.12 9.53
CA GLN A 66 2.45 4.89 10.48
C GLN A 66 1.28 4.05 10.95
N LEU A 67 1.19 3.84 12.28
CA LEU A 67 0.20 2.95 12.90
C LEU A 67 -1.10 3.65 13.28
N ASP A 68 -1.06 4.96 13.50
CA ASP A 68 -2.22 5.72 13.97
C ASP A 68 -2.04 7.21 13.65
N LYS A 69 -3.00 8.01 14.05
CA LYS A 69 -2.97 9.46 13.83
C LYS A 69 -2.11 10.20 14.86
N GLU A 70 -1.68 9.53 15.91
CA GLU A 70 -0.84 10.12 16.96
C GLU A 70 0.65 10.08 16.61
N GLY A 71 1.02 9.48 15.50
CA GLY A 71 2.40 9.42 15.03
C GLY A 71 3.19 8.22 15.50
N ASN A 72 2.54 7.21 16.06
CA ASN A 72 3.23 5.96 16.39
C ASN A 72 3.59 5.24 15.10
N THR A 73 4.81 4.70 15.06
CA THR A 73 5.35 4.07 13.86
C THR A 73 6.00 2.73 14.18
N LYS A 74 6.20 1.96 13.12
CA LYS A 74 6.96 0.72 13.18
C LYS A 74 7.72 0.53 11.87
N ILE A 75 8.94 0.04 11.96
CA ILE A 75 9.73 -0.29 10.77
C ILE A 75 9.18 -1.59 10.19
N ILE A 76 8.95 -1.58 8.89
CA ILE A 76 8.51 -2.73 8.12
C ILE A 76 9.58 -3.07 7.07
N LYS A 77 9.65 -4.33 6.66
CA LYS A 77 10.67 -4.81 5.73
C LYS A 77 10.13 -5.96 4.88
N ALA A 78 10.89 -6.32 3.85
CA ALA A 78 10.56 -7.46 2.99
C ALA A 78 10.18 -8.69 3.80
N GLY A 79 9.09 -9.33 3.44
CA GLY A 79 8.55 -10.48 4.12
C GLY A 79 7.48 -10.16 5.18
N ASP A 80 7.32 -8.90 5.55
CA ASP A 80 6.29 -8.52 6.51
C ASP A 80 4.92 -8.46 5.85
N VAL A 81 3.90 -8.78 6.62
CA VAL A 81 2.49 -8.54 6.29
C VAL A 81 1.98 -7.48 7.25
N VAL A 82 1.42 -6.42 6.70
CA VAL A 82 0.96 -5.26 7.48
C VAL A 82 -0.54 -5.11 7.26
N ILE A 83 -1.29 -5.02 8.35
CA ILE A 83 -2.75 -4.94 8.27
C ILE A 83 -3.23 -3.64 8.91
N ALA A 84 -3.95 -2.85 8.14
CA ALA A 84 -4.72 -1.72 8.63
C ALA A 84 -6.18 -2.15 8.69
N PRO A 85 -6.72 -2.41 9.90
CA PRO A 85 -8.13 -2.76 10.02
C PRO A 85 -9.03 -1.63 9.51
N THR A 86 -10.29 -1.95 9.27
CA THR A 86 -11.28 -0.97 8.80
C THR A 86 -11.19 0.32 9.62
N GLY A 87 -11.03 1.43 8.92
CA GLY A 87 -10.96 2.76 9.53
C GLY A 87 -9.62 3.15 10.13
N ALA A 88 -8.65 2.23 10.21
CA ALA A 88 -7.36 2.56 10.81
C ALA A 88 -6.54 3.47 9.90
N VAL A 89 -5.96 4.51 10.49
CA VAL A 89 -5.03 5.40 9.80
C VAL A 89 -3.73 4.66 9.55
N HIS A 90 -3.22 4.77 8.34
CA HIS A 90 -1.95 4.16 7.96
C HIS A 90 -1.27 4.94 6.85
N GLY A 91 0.03 4.80 6.77
CA GLY A 91 0.87 5.41 5.75
C GLY A 91 2.26 4.84 5.88
N VAL A 92 3.16 5.24 4.99
CA VAL A 92 4.54 4.76 5.04
C VAL A 92 5.49 5.79 4.45
N TYR A 93 6.67 5.87 5.03
CA TYR A 93 7.78 6.68 4.53
C TYR A 93 8.98 5.76 4.23
N ASN A 94 9.53 5.90 3.04
CA ASN A 94 10.76 5.18 2.70
C ASN A 94 11.97 5.99 3.16
N HIS A 95 12.53 5.59 4.30
CA HIS A 95 13.71 6.22 4.91
C HIS A 95 15.01 5.55 4.46
N GLY A 96 14.92 4.51 3.65
CA GLY A 96 16.06 3.72 3.24
C GLY A 96 16.73 4.22 1.98
N THR A 97 17.57 3.37 1.40
CA THR A 97 18.33 3.67 0.18
C THR A 97 17.85 2.84 -1.02
N GLU A 98 16.92 1.93 -0.80
CA GLU A 98 16.36 1.07 -1.83
C GLU A 98 14.87 1.33 -1.99
N PRO A 99 14.30 1.04 -3.16
CA PRO A 99 12.85 1.14 -3.31
C PRO A 99 12.11 0.22 -2.34
N LEU A 100 11.00 0.72 -1.81
CA LEU A 100 10.05 -0.08 -1.05
C LEU A 100 8.96 -0.54 -2.02
N VAL A 101 8.80 -1.86 -2.15
CA VAL A 101 7.84 -2.46 -3.08
C VAL A 101 6.89 -3.35 -2.31
N PHE A 102 5.59 -3.15 -2.52
CA PHE A 102 4.61 -3.99 -1.86
C PHE A 102 3.31 -4.09 -2.65
N ALA A 103 2.55 -5.14 -2.34
CA ALA A 103 1.20 -5.31 -2.83
C ALA A 103 0.24 -4.89 -1.74
N GLY A 104 -0.77 -4.12 -2.10
CA GLY A 104 -1.87 -3.77 -1.19
C GLY A 104 -3.14 -4.48 -1.61
N VAL A 105 -3.85 -5.05 -0.65
CA VAL A 105 -5.13 -5.72 -0.86
C VAL A 105 -6.17 -5.01 -0.03
N VAL A 106 -7.07 -4.32 -0.70
CA VAL A 106 -8.16 -3.58 -0.06
C VAL A 106 -9.45 -4.38 -0.21
N ALA A 107 -10.10 -4.67 0.90
CA ALA A 107 -11.30 -5.49 0.92
C ALA A 107 -12.33 -4.91 1.88
N PRO A 108 -13.58 -4.67 1.41
CA PRO A 108 -14.01 -4.78 0.02
C PRO A 108 -13.39 -3.70 -0.86
N ALA A 109 -13.50 -3.85 -2.17
CA ALA A 109 -12.93 -2.87 -3.11
C ALA A 109 -13.50 -1.46 -2.88
N GLU A 110 -14.79 -1.35 -2.62
CA GLU A 110 -15.47 -0.10 -2.27
C GLU A 110 -15.31 0.19 -0.78
N SER A 111 -14.11 0.61 -0.39
CA SER A 111 -13.77 0.79 1.03
C SER A 111 -13.76 2.25 1.47
N GLY A 112 -13.87 3.18 0.52
CA GLY A 112 -13.71 4.60 0.79
C GLY A 112 -12.25 4.99 0.97
N PHE A 113 -12.01 6.30 1.07
CA PHE A 113 -10.66 6.81 1.24
C PHE A 113 -10.74 8.19 1.89
N GLU A 114 -10.00 8.37 2.98
CA GLU A 114 -9.91 9.66 3.67
C GLU A 114 -8.46 9.95 4.01
N LEU A 115 -7.98 11.11 3.55
CA LEU A 115 -6.67 11.60 3.96
C LEU A 115 -6.75 12.15 5.39
N LEU A 116 -5.70 11.89 6.16
CA LEU A 116 -5.51 12.52 7.44
C LEU A 116 -4.94 13.91 7.16
N GLY A 117 -5.78 14.88 7.32
CA GLY A 117 -5.44 16.23 6.96
C GLY A 117 -5.06 17.15 8.05
#